data_434736338d5afdae00c3ca4d2c66b161
#
_entry.id   434736338d5afdae00c3ca4d2c66b161
#
_cell.length_a   1.000
_cell.length_b   1.000
_cell.length_c   1.000
_cell.angle_alpha   90.00
_cell.angle_beta   90.00
_cell.angle_gamma   90.00
#
_symmetry.space_group_name_H-M   'P 1'
#
loop_
_entity.id
_entity.type
_entity.pdbx_description
1 polymer ?
#
loop_
_entity_poly.entity_id
_entity_poly.type
_entity_poly.pdbx_seq_one_letter_code
_entity_poly.pdbx_strand_id
1 'polypeptide(L)'
;MLLLGLSLVGASFLGWSVAASLSSQTSAIANRTDDDLQAEQLLDRLEAQGELAPNTRRTLLERLLAQGRFEDALRVLQPWRTEQPRSLKLALLSADLQRLTGDTDGALSELKQLLHLHPLDAEVLQLLLLVEQTNGNEKQALKDLQKRFNSQQPGTRLELGLLLADAQRQWGQPQAAADLYRQLANESPSDIRPPLALALLKRDEGKVEDVQALLQEARQQQTANGDNIDLIDQLAVSWGLDAARLHSTKSTIPTPMAAADRP
;
A
#
# COMPACT_ATOMS: atom_id res chain seq x y z
N MET A 1 4.05 2.20 23.13
CA MET A 1 5.07 1.80 22.14
C MET A 1 4.32 1.39 20.87
N LEU A 2 4.09 2.36 19.97
CA LEU A 2 3.32 2.19 18.74
C LEU A 2 4.29 1.71 17.65
N LEU A 3 4.18 0.45 17.26
CA LEU A 3 4.88 -0.12 16.11
C LEU A 3 4.15 0.30 14.83
N LEU A 4 4.77 1.23 14.10
CA LEU A 4 4.42 1.55 12.71
C LEU A 4 4.77 0.34 11.83
N GLY A 5 3.77 -0.49 11.53
CA GLY A 5 3.87 -1.51 10.49
C GLY A 5 3.89 -0.85 9.13
N LEU A 6 5.03 -0.87 8.44
CA LEU A 6 5.13 -0.51 7.03
C LEU A 6 4.36 -1.55 6.21
N SER A 7 3.16 -1.17 5.72
CA SER A 7 2.44 -1.93 4.71
C SER A 7 3.12 -1.73 3.36
N LEU A 8 3.70 -2.79 2.80
CA LEU A 8 4.36 -2.79 1.47
C LEU A 8 3.36 -2.68 0.29
N VAL A 9 2.05 -2.70 0.55
CA VAL A 9 1.01 -2.59 -0.47
C VAL A 9 0.47 -1.15 -0.60
N GLY A 10 0.85 -0.25 0.31
CA GLY A 10 0.37 1.14 0.34
C GLY A 10 1.13 2.15 -0.54
N ALA A 11 2.12 1.72 -1.32
CA ALA A 11 3.02 2.65 -2.03
C ALA A 11 2.48 3.23 -3.34
N SER A 12 1.24 2.93 -3.72
CA SER A 12 0.64 3.47 -4.95
C SER A 12 -0.29 4.66 -4.72
N PHE A 13 -0.63 4.96 -3.48
CA PHE A 13 -1.42 6.14 -3.18
C PHE A 13 -0.54 7.38 -3.28
N LEU A 14 -0.71 8.10 -4.38
CA LEU A 14 -0.08 9.38 -4.66
C LEU A 14 1.46 9.25 -4.52
N GLY A 15 2.22 9.36 -5.54
CA GLY A 15 3.69 9.45 -5.54
C GLY A 15 4.22 10.63 -4.68
N TRP A 16 3.78 10.70 -3.45
CA TRP A 16 4.03 11.67 -2.41
C TRP A 16 4.54 10.96 -1.16
N SER A 17 5.71 10.33 -1.33
CA SER A 17 6.50 9.98 -0.15
C SER A 17 6.99 11.29 0.46
N VAL A 18 6.32 11.73 1.54
CA VAL A 18 6.93 12.68 2.47
C VAL A 18 8.05 11.92 3.15
N ALA A 19 9.25 11.98 2.57
CA ALA A 19 10.48 11.59 3.24
C ALA A 19 10.72 12.61 4.36
N ALA A 20 10.29 12.28 5.58
CA ALA A 20 10.67 13.01 6.78
C ALA A 20 12.13 12.71 7.07
N SER A 21 13.05 13.48 6.47
CA SER A 21 14.43 13.55 6.92
C SER A 21 14.48 14.42 8.19
N LEU A 22 14.66 13.76 9.32
CA LEU A 22 14.97 14.36 10.61
C LEU A 22 16.38 14.97 10.57
N SER A 23 16.50 16.20 10.11
CA SER A 23 17.68 17.03 10.42
C SER A 23 17.36 18.51 10.29
N SER A 24 17.60 19.25 11.40
CA SER A 24 17.54 20.71 11.62
C SER A 24 16.21 21.26 12.13
N GLN A 25 15.98 21.11 13.44
CA GLN A 25 14.79 21.62 14.12
C GLN A 25 14.70 23.16 14.24
N THR A 26 15.75 23.91 14.02
CA THR A 26 15.73 25.38 14.16
C THR A 26 15.41 26.13 12.88
N SER A 27 15.73 25.59 11.71
CA SER A 27 15.31 26.16 10.42
C SER A 27 13.85 25.83 10.07
N ALA A 28 13.31 24.74 10.62
CA ALA A 28 11.96 24.27 10.34
C ALA A 28 10.86 25.15 10.97
N ILE A 29 11.15 25.85 12.06
CA ILE A 29 10.16 26.70 12.75
C ILE A 29 9.97 28.02 12.01
N ALA A 30 11.05 28.65 11.50
CA ALA A 30 10.96 29.89 10.73
C ALA A 30 10.29 29.67 9.36
N ASN A 31 10.60 28.56 8.68
CA ASN A 31 9.97 28.21 7.40
C ASN A 31 8.49 27.82 7.54
N ARG A 32 8.07 27.26 8.69
CA ARG A 32 6.65 26.97 8.96
C ARG A 32 5.80 28.22 9.03
N THR A 33 6.26 29.27 9.70
CA THR A 33 5.50 30.50 9.81
C THR A 33 5.32 31.22 8.47
N ASP A 34 6.32 31.23 7.59
CA ASP A 34 6.19 31.79 6.25
C ASP A 34 5.27 30.96 5.34
N ASP A 35 5.36 29.64 5.44
CA ASP A 35 4.48 28.73 4.70
C ASP A 35 3.02 28.82 5.14
N ASP A 36 2.78 28.99 6.44
CA ASP A 36 1.44 29.17 6.99
C ASP A 36 0.84 30.50 6.53
N LEU A 37 1.60 31.60 6.59
CA LEU A 37 1.16 32.94 6.12
C LEU A 37 0.84 32.93 4.61
N GLN A 38 1.65 32.22 3.79
CA GLN A 38 1.38 32.10 2.36
C GLN A 38 0.13 31.26 2.08
N ALA A 39 -0.09 30.19 2.84
CA ALA A 39 -1.31 29.39 2.71
C ALA A 39 -2.56 30.22 3.05
N GLU A 40 -2.54 31.00 4.13
CA GLU A 40 -3.63 31.91 4.50
C GLU A 40 -3.92 32.93 3.39
N GLN A 41 -2.89 33.62 2.87
CA GLN A 41 -3.07 34.59 1.80
C GLN A 41 -3.66 33.98 0.53
N LEU A 42 -3.34 32.72 0.23
CA LEU A 42 -3.91 32.00 -0.93
C LEU A 42 -5.35 31.55 -0.67
N LEU A 43 -5.68 31.15 0.57
CA LEU A 43 -7.06 30.86 0.96
C LEU A 43 -7.93 32.11 0.90
N ASP A 44 -7.47 33.25 1.45
CA ASP A 44 -8.16 34.54 1.36
C ASP A 44 -8.42 34.95 -0.10
N ARG A 45 -7.45 34.73 -0.98
CA ARG A 45 -7.63 34.98 -2.43
C ARG A 45 -8.66 34.06 -3.05
N LEU A 46 -8.65 32.78 -2.68
CA LEU A 46 -9.63 31.82 -3.18
C LEU A 46 -11.05 32.21 -2.74
N GLU A 47 -11.20 32.64 -1.47
CA GLU A 47 -12.49 33.10 -0.96
C GLU A 47 -12.96 34.41 -1.61
N ALA A 48 -12.03 35.36 -1.84
CA ALA A 48 -12.36 36.65 -2.44
C ALA A 48 -12.61 36.61 -3.95
N GLN A 49 -11.92 35.75 -4.67
CA GLN A 49 -11.94 35.70 -6.14
C GLN A 49 -12.66 34.49 -6.69
N GLY A 50 -12.94 33.47 -5.86
CA GLY A 50 -13.57 32.21 -6.27
C GLY A 50 -12.68 31.28 -7.10
N GLU A 51 -11.54 31.79 -7.59
CA GLU A 51 -10.63 31.02 -8.45
C GLU A 51 -9.16 31.29 -8.13
N LEU A 52 -8.35 30.24 -8.27
CA LEU A 52 -6.88 30.31 -8.28
C LEU A 52 -6.40 29.65 -9.57
N ALA A 53 -5.28 30.13 -10.11
CA ALA A 53 -4.62 29.45 -11.23
C ALA A 53 -4.37 27.95 -10.86
N PRO A 54 -4.53 27.01 -11.81
CA PRO A 54 -4.47 25.56 -11.51
C PRO A 54 -3.20 25.14 -10.77
N ASN A 55 -2.04 25.67 -11.14
CA ASN A 55 -0.77 25.37 -10.47
C ASN A 55 -0.73 25.92 -9.04
N THR A 56 -1.24 27.14 -8.81
CA THR A 56 -1.30 27.77 -7.49
C THR A 56 -2.24 26.99 -6.56
N ARG A 57 -3.41 26.57 -7.07
CA ARG A 57 -4.38 25.75 -6.36
C ARG A 57 -3.76 24.40 -5.95
N ARG A 58 -3.02 23.76 -6.88
CA ARG A 58 -2.31 22.52 -6.61
C ARG A 58 -1.27 22.69 -5.50
N THR A 59 -0.41 23.71 -5.59
CA THR A 59 0.61 23.98 -4.58
C THR A 59 -0.02 24.28 -3.22
N LEU A 60 -1.14 25.03 -3.18
CA LEU A 60 -1.87 25.30 -1.96
C LEU A 60 -2.41 23.99 -1.35
N LEU A 61 -3.05 23.16 -2.16
CA LEU A 61 -3.56 21.86 -1.69
C LEU A 61 -2.44 20.98 -1.11
N GLU A 62 -1.31 20.87 -1.81
CA GLU A 62 -0.12 20.14 -1.35
C GLU A 62 0.38 20.64 0.01
N ARG A 63 0.42 21.94 0.17
CA ARG A 63 0.86 22.56 1.41
C ARG A 63 -0.11 22.33 2.57
N LEU A 64 -1.40 22.47 2.33
CA LEU A 64 -2.44 22.21 3.33
C LEU A 64 -2.43 20.75 3.79
N LEU A 65 -2.25 19.81 2.86
CA LEU A 65 -2.10 18.37 3.17
C LEU A 65 -0.87 18.12 4.04
N ALA A 66 0.27 18.73 3.70
CA ALA A 66 1.50 18.61 4.48
C ALA A 66 1.39 19.19 5.91
N GLN A 67 0.54 20.21 6.09
CA GLN A 67 0.24 20.84 7.37
C GLN A 67 -0.85 20.13 8.17
N GLY A 68 -1.52 19.11 7.59
CA GLY A 68 -2.68 18.44 8.22
C GLY A 68 -3.94 19.30 8.28
N ARG A 69 -4.03 20.37 7.47
CA ARG A 69 -5.19 21.26 7.37
C ARG A 69 -6.24 20.71 6.42
N PHE A 70 -6.83 19.59 6.80
CA PHE A 70 -7.68 18.77 5.91
C PHE A 70 -9.00 19.44 5.54
N GLU A 71 -9.61 20.22 6.45
CA GLU A 71 -10.81 21.01 6.15
C GLU A 71 -10.55 22.07 5.08
N ASP A 72 -9.40 22.76 5.18
CA ASP A 72 -8.99 23.76 4.19
C ASP A 72 -8.66 23.11 2.85
N ALA A 73 -7.97 21.96 2.89
CA ALA A 73 -7.67 21.16 1.71
C ALA A 73 -8.96 20.72 0.99
N LEU A 74 -9.99 20.31 1.75
CA LEU A 74 -11.29 19.93 1.20
C LEU A 74 -11.99 21.12 0.52
N ARG A 75 -11.93 22.33 1.13
CA ARG A 75 -12.45 23.55 0.51
C ARG A 75 -11.74 23.89 -0.81
N VAL A 76 -10.42 23.78 -0.86
CA VAL A 76 -9.62 24.02 -2.08
C VAL A 76 -9.91 22.99 -3.16
N LEU A 77 -10.24 21.75 -2.77
CA LEU A 77 -10.54 20.64 -3.71
C LEU A 77 -11.91 20.79 -4.39
N GLN A 78 -12.91 21.37 -3.71
CA GLN A 78 -14.30 21.44 -4.20
C GLN A 78 -14.47 22.05 -5.62
N PRO A 79 -13.85 23.19 -5.97
CA PRO A 79 -13.93 23.71 -7.35
C PRO A 79 -13.42 22.70 -8.39
N TRP A 80 -12.31 22.00 -8.11
CA TRP A 80 -11.81 20.96 -9.03
C TRP A 80 -12.76 19.79 -9.20
N ARG A 81 -13.43 19.39 -8.12
CA ARG A 81 -14.46 18.36 -8.16
C ARG A 81 -15.61 18.76 -9.09
N THR A 82 -16.00 20.04 -9.04
CA THR A 82 -17.05 20.59 -9.91
C THR A 82 -16.61 20.68 -11.37
N GLU A 83 -15.36 21.07 -11.61
CA GLU A 83 -14.76 21.16 -12.94
C GLU A 83 -14.54 19.77 -13.57
N GLN A 84 -14.20 18.77 -12.76
CA GLN A 84 -13.86 17.41 -13.18
C GLN A 84 -14.63 16.33 -12.41
N PRO A 85 -15.96 16.27 -12.58
CA PRO A 85 -16.81 15.38 -11.76
C PRO A 85 -16.57 13.89 -11.98
N ARG A 86 -15.91 13.50 -13.08
CA ARG A 86 -15.56 12.11 -13.41
C ARG A 86 -14.17 11.70 -12.99
N SER A 87 -13.40 12.59 -12.36
CA SER A 87 -12.04 12.27 -11.94
C SER A 87 -12.07 11.37 -10.71
N LEU A 88 -11.73 10.08 -10.89
CA LEU A 88 -11.62 9.11 -9.79
C LEU A 88 -10.62 9.58 -8.74
N LYS A 89 -9.47 10.13 -9.15
CA LYS A 89 -8.45 10.62 -8.24
C LYS A 89 -8.94 11.74 -7.32
N LEU A 90 -9.68 12.72 -7.88
CA LEU A 90 -10.24 13.81 -7.08
C LEU A 90 -11.36 13.31 -6.16
N ALA A 91 -12.14 12.31 -6.59
CA ALA A 91 -13.16 11.69 -5.77
C ALA A 91 -12.56 10.92 -4.59
N LEU A 92 -11.54 10.11 -4.83
CA LEU A 92 -10.82 9.40 -3.77
C LEU A 92 -10.15 10.36 -2.79
N LEU A 93 -9.50 11.42 -3.28
CA LEU A 93 -8.92 12.45 -2.41
C LEU A 93 -9.98 13.15 -1.56
N SER A 94 -11.15 13.47 -2.14
CA SER A 94 -12.28 14.04 -1.41
C SER A 94 -12.76 13.10 -0.29
N ALA A 95 -12.98 11.83 -0.61
CA ALA A 95 -13.41 10.83 0.37
C ALA A 95 -12.37 10.61 1.49
N ASP A 96 -11.07 10.62 1.16
CA ASP A 96 -10.03 10.50 2.20
C ASP A 96 -9.95 11.74 3.08
N LEU A 97 -10.08 12.93 2.51
CA LEU A 97 -10.15 14.17 3.29
C LEU A 97 -11.38 14.20 4.20
N GLN A 98 -12.55 13.76 3.73
CA GLN A 98 -13.75 13.62 4.56
C GLN A 98 -13.49 12.67 5.73
N ARG A 99 -12.86 11.51 5.49
CA ARG A 99 -12.45 10.57 6.55
C ARG A 99 -11.51 11.25 7.56
N LEU A 100 -10.50 12.00 7.10
CA LEU A 100 -9.51 12.68 7.93
C LEU A 100 -10.11 13.85 8.74
N THR A 101 -11.17 14.48 8.26
CA THR A 101 -11.95 15.51 8.97
C THR A 101 -13.03 14.94 9.88
N GLY A 102 -13.21 13.60 9.89
CA GLY A 102 -14.20 12.92 10.72
C GLY A 102 -15.57 12.77 10.08
N ASP A 103 -15.78 13.26 8.85
CA ASP A 103 -17.01 13.03 8.07
C ASP A 103 -16.97 11.64 7.41
N THR A 104 -17.01 10.60 8.24
CA THR A 104 -16.97 9.21 7.76
C THR A 104 -18.21 8.80 6.99
N ASP A 105 -19.37 9.39 7.27
CA ASP A 105 -20.62 9.12 6.55
C ASP A 105 -20.57 9.70 5.13
N GLY A 106 -20.06 10.92 4.97
CA GLY A 106 -19.80 11.54 3.67
C GLY A 106 -18.83 10.70 2.84
N ALA A 107 -17.71 10.32 3.45
CA ALA A 107 -16.71 9.45 2.82
C ALA A 107 -17.32 8.11 2.36
N LEU A 108 -18.08 7.42 3.20
CA LEU A 108 -18.76 6.17 2.85
C LEU A 108 -19.75 6.35 1.70
N SER A 109 -20.52 7.43 1.72
CA SER A 109 -21.48 7.72 0.66
C SER A 109 -20.78 7.90 -0.69
N GLU A 110 -19.71 8.67 -0.72
CA GLU A 110 -18.91 8.90 -1.92
C GLU A 110 -18.24 7.61 -2.42
N LEU A 111 -17.64 6.84 -1.52
CA LEU A 111 -16.99 5.56 -1.87
C LEU A 111 -17.97 4.51 -2.38
N LYS A 112 -19.19 4.44 -1.84
CA LYS A 112 -20.23 3.55 -2.35
C LYS A 112 -20.65 3.92 -3.77
N GLN A 113 -20.72 5.22 -4.10
CA GLN A 113 -20.98 5.67 -5.47
C GLN A 113 -19.83 5.29 -6.41
N LEU A 114 -18.58 5.52 -5.98
CA LEU A 114 -17.40 5.12 -6.73
C LEU A 114 -17.34 3.61 -6.97
N LEU A 115 -17.68 2.82 -5.96
CA LEU A 115 -17.70 1.36 -6.05
C LEU A 115 -18.79 0.84 -7.01
N HIS A 116 -19.84 1.60 -7.22
CA HIS A 116 -20.88 1.30 -8.23
C HIS A 116 -20.34 1.46 -9.65
N LEU A 117 -19.48 2.48 -9.85
CA LEU A 117 -18.86 2.77 -11.14
C LEU A 117 -17.59 1.93 -11.38
N HIS A 118 -16.86 1.62 -10.31
CA HIS A 118 -15.57 0.94 -10.31
C HIS A 118 -15.56 -0.22 -9.29
N PRO A 119 -16.31 -1.31 -9.53
CA PRO A 119 -16.62 -2.32 -8.50
C PRO A 119 -15.43 -3.15 -8.00
N LEU A 120 -14.33 -3.17 -8.76
CA LEU A 120 -13.10 -3.91 -8.45
C LEU A 120 -11.86 -3.02 -8.38
N ASP A 121 -12.04 -1.71 -8.37
CA ASP A 121 -10.92 -0.79 -8.25
C ASP A 121 -10.28 -0.93 -6.87
N ALA A 122 -8.98 -1.25 -6.85
CA ALA A 122 -8.26 -1.54 -5.62
C ALA A 122 -8.13 -0.31 -4.72
N GLU A 123 -7.99 0.90 -5.29
CA GLU A 123 -7.86 2.14 -4.53
C GLU A 123 -9.20 2.50 -3.84
N VAL A 124 -10.31 2.34 -4.56
CA VAL A 124 -11.65 2.54 -3.99
C VAL A 124 -11.91 1.56 -2.83
N LEU A 125 -11.59 0.27 -3.04
CA LEU A 125 -11.79 -0.76 -2.03
C LEU A 125 -10.87 -0.55 -0.82
N GLN A 126 -9.63 -0.17 -1.03
CA GLN A 126 -8.67 0.10 0.04
C GLN A 126 -9.13 1.28 0.91
N LEU A 127 -9.55 2.38 0.30
CA LEU A 127 -10.05 3.53 1.06
C LEU A 127 -11.36 3.20 1.78
N LEU A 128 -12.24 2.42 1.15
CA LEU A 128 -13.46 1.93 1.81
C LEU A 128 -13.13 1.12 3.07
N LEU A 129 -12.14 0.21 3.00
CA LEU A 129 -11.71 -0.56 4.17
C LEU A 129 -11.18 0.34 5.29
N LEU A 130 -10.41 1.39 4.97
CA LEU A 130 -9.93 2.36 5.95
C LEU A 130 -11.09 3.10 6.64
N VAL A 131 -12.11 3.51 5.89
CA VAL A 131 -13.29 4.20 6.45
C VAL A 131 -14.10 3.23 7.31
N GLU A 132 -14.33 1.99 6.85
CA GLU A 132 -15.05 0.97 7.61
C GLU A 132 -14.31 0.57 8.89
N GLN A 133 -12.98 0.56 8.88
CA GLN A 133 -12.16 0.38 10.08
C GLN A 133 -12.36 1.53 11.07
N THR A 134 -12.37 2.77 10.60
CA THR A 134 -12.63 3.95 11.45
C THR A 134 -13.99 3.86 12.14
N ASN A 135 -14.97 3.25 11.46
CA ASN A 135 -16.34 3.05 11.96
C ASN A 135 -16.53 1.76 12.79
N GLY A 136 -15.48 0.94 12.98
CA GLY A 136 -15.55 -0.33 13.71
C GLY A 136 -16.34 -1.43 12.98
N ASN A 137 -16.42 -1.35 11.65
CA ASN A 137 -17.19 -2.26 10.81
C ASN A 137 -16.33 -3.34 10.11
N GLU A 138 -15.11 -3.62 10.63
CA GLU A 138 -14.11 -4.47 9.99
C GLU A 138 -14.66 -5.85 9.59
N LYS A 139 -15.47 -6.46 10.46
CA LYS A 139 -16.03 -7.79 10.21
C LYS A 139 -16.94 -7.82 8.99
N GLN A 140 -17.77 -6.79 8.84
CA GLN A 140 -18.67 -6.69 7.69
C GLN A 140 -17.91 -6.36 6.42
N ALA A 141 -16.94 -5.44 6.50
CA ALA A 141 -16.08 -5.07 5.39
C ALA A 141 -15.28 -6.28 4.84
N LEU A 142 -14.69 -7.11 5.73
CA LEU A 142 -14.03 -8.36 5.32
C LEU A 142 -14.99 -9.32 4.63
N LYS A 143 -16.20 -9.50 5.16
CA LYS A 143 -17.19 -10.39 4.56
C LYS A 143 -17.59 -9.94 3.16
N ASP A 144 -17.77 -8.64 2.96
CA ASP A 144 -18.14 -8.08 1.67
C ASP A 144 -16.97 -8.18 0.66
N LEU A 145 -15.75 -7.94 1.11
CA LEU A 145 -14.56 -8.12 0.29
C LEU A 145 -14.33 -9.59 -0.08
N GLN A 146 -14.50 -10.51 0.87
CA GLN A 146 -14.43 -11.96 0.62
C GLN A 146 -15.47 -12.41 -0.41
N LYS A 147 -16.70 -11.89 -0.33
CA LYS A 147 -17.74 -12.20 -1.31
C LYS A 147 -17.35 -11.73 -2.71
N ARG A 148 -16.78 -10.52 -2.83
CA ARG A 148 -16.26 -10.00 -4.10
C ARG A 148 -15.12 -10.86 -4.63
N PHE A 149 -14.17 -11.23 -3.79
CA PHE A 149 -13.07 -12.12 -4.16
C PHE A 149 -13.58 -13.47 -4.68
N ASN A 150 -14.53 -14.07 -3.99
CA ASN A 150 -15.10 -15.37 -4.40
C ASN A 150 -15.93 -15.28 -5.69
N SER A 151 -16.41 -14.11 -6.07
CA SER A 151 -17.15 -13.90 -7.33
C SER A 151 -16.24 -13.78 -8.56
N GLN A 152 -14.94 -13.61 -8.36
CA GLN A 152 -13.96 -13.52 -9.44
C GLN A 152 -13.33 -14.88 -9.75
N GLN A 153 -12.91 -15.07 -11.01
CA GLN A 153 -12.24 -16.29 -11.43
C GLN A 153 -10.81 -16.39 -10.87
N PRO A 154 -10.33 -17.60 -10.51
CA PRO A 154 -8.92 -17.82 -10.19
C PRO A 154 -8.00 -17.27 -11.29
N GLY A 155 -6.87 -16.66 -10.88
CA GLY A 155 -5.90 -16.05 -11.79
C GLY A 155 -6.23 -14.60 -12.23
N THR A 156 -7.49 -14.13 -12.07
CA THR A 156 -7.87 -12.74 -12.37
C THR A 156 -8.12 -11.89 -11.13
N ARG A 157 -8.05 -12.47 -9.95
CA ARG A 157 -8.44 -11.88 -8.66
C ARG A 157 -7.25 -11.56 -7.74
N LEU A 158 -6.04 -11.51 -8.30
CA LEU A 158 -4.82 -11.35 -7.51
C LEU A 158 -4.81 -10.06 -6.68
N GLU A 159 -5.09 -8.91 -7.30
CA GLU A 159 -5.13 -7.61 -6.60
C GLU A 159 -6.15 -7.61 -5.46
N LEU A 160 -7.35 -8.10 -5.75
CA LEU A 160 -8.42 -8.20 -4.76
C LEU A 160 -8.06 -9.17 -3.63
N GLY A 161 -7.40 -10.27 -3.96
CA GLY A 161 -6.93 -11.26 -2.99
C GLY A 161 -5.83 -10.73 -2.09
N LEU A 162 -4.86 -9.99 -2.64
CA LEU A 162 -3.82 -9.32 -1.85
C LEU A 162 -4.42 -8.31 -0.88
N LEU A 163 -5.37 -7.49 -1.35
CA LEU A 163 -6.08 -6.53 -0.50
C LEU A 163 -6.85 -7.24 0.64
N LEU A 164 -7.55 -8.33 0.32
CA LEU A 164 -8.28 -9.11 1.32
C LEU A 164 -7.35 -9.74 2.35
N ALA A 165 -6.25 -10.36 1.91
CA ALA A 165 -5.29 -10.98 2.81
C ALA A 165 -4.59 -9.95 3.70
N ASP A 166 -4.26 -8.77 3.17
CA ASP A 166 -3.67 -7.70 3.96
C ASP A 166 -4.66 -7.17 5.02
N ALA A 167 -5.92 -6.96 4.65
CA ALA A 167 -6.97 -6.59 5.60
C ALA A 167 -7.18 -7.67 6.69
N GLN A 168 -7.19 -8.96 6.33
CA GLN A 168 -7.27 -10.07 7.29
C GLN A 168 -6.08 -10.03 8.25
N ARG A 169 -4.86 -9.82 7.75
CA ARG A 169 -3.65 -9.72 8.58
C ARG A 169 -3.75 -8.55 9.56
N GLN A 170 -4.10 -7.36 9.08
CA GLN A 170 -4.21 -6.15 9.89
C GLN A 170 -5.30 -6.26 10.98
N TRP A 171 -6.39 -6.95 10.68
CA TRP A 171 -7.54 -7.08 11.58
C TRP A 171 -7.55 -8.40 12.38
N GLY A 172 -6.35 -8.95 12.62
CA GLY A 172 -6.13 -10.04 13.58
C GLY A 172 -6.53 -11.42 13.08
N GLN A 173 -6.55 -11.65 11.77
CA GLN A 173 -6.80 -12.95 11.15
C GLN A 173 -5.56 -13.46 10.38
N PRO A 174 -4.37 -13.56 11.02
CA PRO A 174 -3.12 -13.86 10.30
C PRO A 174 -3.13 -15.22 9.62
N GLN A 175 -3.84 -16.21 10.19
CA GLN A 175 -3.92 -17.52 9.58
C GLN A 175 -4.73 -17.51 8.28
N ALA A 176 -5.87 -16.81 8.25
CA ALA A 176 -6.67 -16.64 7.04
C ALA A 176 -5.87 -15.90 5.94
N ALA A 177 -5.13 -14.86 6.33
CA ALA A 177 -4.23 -14.15 5.42
C ALA A 177 -3.14 -15.07 4.84
N ALA A 178 -2.50 -15.91 5.69
CA ALA A 178 -1.48 -16.86 5.25
C ALA A 178 -2.02 -17.87 4.24
N ASP A 179 -3.21 -18.41 4.49
CA ASP A 179 -3.85 -19.38 3.59
C ASP A 179 -4.21 -18.73 2.25
N LEU A 180 -4.70 -17.49 2.29
CA LEU A 180 -5.01 -16.73 1.08
C LEU A 180 -3.76 -16.36 0.29
N TYR A 181 -2.65 -15.94 0.92
CA TYR A 181 -1.40 -15.69 0.22
C TYR A 181 -0.87 -16.95 -0.48
N ARG A 182 -0.96 -18.14 0.16
CA ARG A 182 -0.59 -19.42 -0.48
C ARG A 182 -1.50 -19.74 -1.68
N GLN A 183 -2.80 -19.52 -1.53
CA GLN A 183 -3.74 -19.67 -2.64
C GLN A 183 -3.38 -18.78 -3.82
N LEU A 184 -3.10 -17.51 -3.59
CA LEU A 184 -2.74 -16.55 -4.63
C LEU A 184 -1.40 -16.90 -5.30
N ALA A 185 -0.41 -17.37 -4.53
CA ALA A 185 0.86 -17.84 -5.08
C ALA A 185 0.64 -19.03 -6.05
N ASN A 186 -0.27 -19.94 -5.72
CA ASN A 186 -0.62 -21.05 -6.61
C ASN A 186 -1.43 -20.61 -7.83
N GLU A 187 -2.31 -19.62 -7.69
CA GLU A 187 -3.12 -19.08 -8.80
C GLU A 187 -2.31 -18.20 -9.76
N SER A 188 -1.26 -17.55 -9.26
CA SER A 188 -0.42 -16.62 -10.02
C SER A 188 1.07 -16.88 -9.75
N PRO A 189 1.61 -18.01 -10.19
CA PRO A 189 2.96 -18.44 -9.83
C PRO A 189 4.09 -17.55 -10.40
N SER A 190 3.79 -16.69 -11.35
CA SER A 190 4.75 -15.69 -11.87
C SER A 190 4.80 -14.41 -11.04
N ASP A 191 3.86 -14.20 -10.12
CA ASP A 191 3.81 -13.00 -9.28
C ASP A 191 4.45 -13.26 -7.92
N ILE A 192 5.48 -12.49 -7.60
CA ILE A 192 6.25 -12.65 -6.35
C ILE A 192 5.60 -12.02 -5.12
N ARG A 193 4.57 -11.18 -5.31
CA ARG A 193 3.93 -10.44 -4.20
C ARG A 193 3.29 -11.35 -3.15
N PRO A 194 2.55 -12.42 -3.53
CA PRO A 194 1.98 -13.32 -2.53
C PRO A 194 3.03 -14.03 -1.65
N PRO A 195 4.09 -14.67 -2.19
CA PRO A 195 5.11 -15.28 -1.35
C PRO A 195 5.88 -14.25 -0.52
N LEU A 196 6.13 -13.03 -1.01
CA LEU A 196 6.75 -11.97 -0.23
C LEU A 196 5.84 -11.50 0.92
N ALA A 197 4.54 -11.33 0.67
CA ALA A 197 3.58 -10.98 1.71
C ALA A 197 3.47 -12.07 2.78
N LEU A 198 3.52 -13.35 2.39
CA LEU A 198 3.57 -14.47 3.32
C LEU A 198 4.88 -14.48 4.12
N ALA A 199 6.02 -14.19 3.48
CA ALA A 199 7.31 -14.08 4.17
C ALA A 199 7.29 -12.95 5.21
N LEU A 200 6.71 -11.79 4.88
CA LEU A 200 6.51 -10.69 5.82
C LEU A 200 5.69 -11.12 7.04
N LEU A 201 4.58 -11.83 6.81
CA LEU A 201 3.74 -12.36 7.88
C LEU A 201 4.51 -13.36 8.77
N LYS A 202 5.30 -14.27 8.17
CA LYS A 202 6.14 -15.22 8.91
C LYS A 202 7.25 -14.54 9.70
N ARG A 203 7.82 -13.47 9.18
CA ARG A 203 8.77 -12.62 9.92
C ARG A 203 8.12 -12.02 11.17
N ASP A 204 6.92 -11.46 11.04
CA ASP A 204 6.19 -10.86 12.16
C ASP A 204 5.80 -11.92 13.22
N GLU A 205 5.65 -13.20 12.82
CA GLU A 205 5.49 -14.35 13.71
C GLU A 205 6.83 -14.86 14.33
N GLY A 206 7.98 -14.32 13.92
CA GLY A 206 9.30 -14.77 14.38
C GLY A 206 9.79 -16.09 13.77
N LYS A 207 9.18 -16.56 12.68
CA LYS A 207 9.48 -17.84 12.01
C LYS A 207 10.55 -17.68 10.94
N VAL A 208 11.80 -17.55 11.34
CA VAL A 208 12.95 -17.21 10.47
C VAL A 208 13.18 -18.24 9.36
N GLU A 209 13.06 -19.55 9.66
CA GLU A 209 13.23 -20.61 8.66
C GLU A 209 12.17 -20.54 7.55
N ASP A 210 10.91 -20.28 7.91
CA ASP A 210 9.82 -20.11 6.94
C ASP A 210 10.08 -18.89 6.05
N VAL A 211 10.58 -17.80 6.63
CA VAL A 211 10.93 -16.58 5.88
C VAL A 211 12.02 -16.87 4.83
N GLN A 212 13.09 -17.57 5.25
CA GLN A 212 14.18 -17.93 4.33
C GLN A 212 13.69 -18.80 3.19
N ALA A 213 12.86 -19.82 3.46
CA ALA A 213 12.29 -20.69 2.44
C ALA A 213 11.43 -19.90 1.42
N LEU A 214 10.56 -19.01 1.89
CA LEU A 214 9.69 -18.19 1.04
C LEU A 214 10.48 -17.18 0.18
N LEU A 215 11.51 -16.55 0.73
CA LEU A 215 12.37 -15.65 -0.04
C LEU A 215 13.18 -16.41 -1.10
N GLN A 216 13.62 -17.62 -0.79
CA GLN A 216 14.29 -18.48 -1.76
C GLN A 216 13.37 -18.90 -2.90
N GLU A 217 12.11 -19.26 -2.59
CA GLU A 217 11.08 -19.56 -3.59
C GLU A 217 10.83 -18.35 -4.50
N ALA A 218 10.57 -17.16 -3.92
CA ALA A 218 10.38 -15.92 -4.67
C ALA A 218 11.58 -15.60 -5.58
N ARG A 219 12.80 -15.84 -5.11
CA ARG A 219 14.01 -15.65 -5.89
C ARG A 219 14.09 -16.61 -7.08
N GLN A 220 13.76 -17.88 -6.89
CA GLN A 220 13.73 -18.86 -7.97
C GLN A 220 12.72 -18.46 -9.05
N GLN A 221 11.55 -17.97 -8.65
CA GLN A 221 10.51 -17.49 -9.57
C GLN A 221 11.01 -16.27 -10.37
N GLN A 222 11.62 -15.28 -9.74
CA GLN A 222 12.20 -14.13 -10.44
C GLN A 222 13.32 -14.52 -11.40
N THR A 223 14.21 -15.42 -10.99
CA THR A 223 15.30 -15.90 -11.86
C THR A 223 14.74 -16.62 -13.09
N ALA A 224 13.69 -17.40 -12.91
CA ALA A 224 13.01 -18.10 -14.02
C ALA A 224 12.33 -17.14 -15.00
N ASN A 225 11.85 -15.99 -14.51
CA ASN A 225 11.21 -14.95 -15.32
C ASN A 225 12.22 -13.98 -15.97
N GLY A 226 13.51 -14.05 -15.61
CA GLY A 226 14.55 -13.12 -16.07
C GLY A 226 14.52 -11.74 -15.39
N ASP A 227 13.81 -11.63 -14.27
CA ASP A 227 13.67 -10.39 -13.50
C ASP A 227 14.86 -10.13 -12.57
N ASN A 228 14.98 -8.90 -12.09
CA ASN A 228 16.03 -8.49 -11.16
C ASN A 228 15.76 -9.06 -9.75
N ILE A 229 16.69 -9.89 -9.25
CA ILE A 229 16.64 -10.50 -7.92
C ILE A 229 17.12 -9.59 -6.79
N ASP A 230 17.69 -8.42 -7.12
CA ASP A 230 18.30 -7.51 -6.13
C ASP A 230 17.30 -7.04 -5.07
N LEU A 231 16.02 -6.91 -5.43
CA LEU A 231 14.97 -6.52 -4.48
C LEU A 231 14.81 -7.55 -3.35
N ILE A 232 14.80 -8.83 -3.69
CA ILE A 232 14.65 -9.91 -2.69
C ILE A 232 15.87 -9.97 -1.79
N ASP A 233 17.08 -9.83 -2.36
CA ASP A 233 18.31 -9.81 -1.59
C ASP A 233 18.36 -8.58 -0.66
N GLN A 234 17.93 -7.40 -1.11
CA GLN A 234 17.80 -6.20 -0.28
C GLN A 234 16.80 -6.39 0.86
N LEU A 235 15.66 -7.01 0.60
CA LEU A 235 14.68 -7.34 1.64
C LEU A 235 15.25 -8.32 2.67
N ALA A 236 15.93 -9.38 2.23
CA ALA A 236 16.57 -10.34 3.10
C ALA A 236 17.57 -9.65 4.04
N VAL A 237 18.45 -8.80 3.50
CA VAL A 237 19.42 -8.02 4.28
C VAL A 237 18.73 -7.07 5.26
N SER A 238 17.71 -6.35 4.80
CA SER A 238 16.95 -5.40 5.65
C SER A 238 16.24 -6.10 6.83
N TRP A 239 15.92 -7.38 6.68
CA TRP A 239 15.31 -8.20 7.73
C TRP A 239 16.34 -8.93 8.60
N GLY A 240 17.65 -8.63 8.45
CA GLY A 240 18.71 -9.25 9.22
C GLY A 240 18.96 -10.72 8.85
N LEU A 241 18.50 -11.16 7.68
CA LEU A 241 18.74 -12.50 7.17
C LEU A 241 20.08 -12.54 6.44
N ASP A 242 20.80 -13.66 6.59
CA ASP A 242 22.02 -13.88 5.86
C ASP A 242 21.74 -14.18 4.38
N ALA A 243 21.91 -13.17 3.53
CA ALA A 243 21.72 -13.31 2.09
C ALA A 243 22.58 -14.44 1.49
N ALA A 244 23.73 -14.76 2.09
CA ALA A 244 24.57 -15.86 1.67
C ALA A 244 23.90 -17.23 1.81
N ARG A 245 22.98 -17.39 2.76
CA ARG A 245 22.19 -18.64 2.92
C ARG A 245 21.15 -18.82 1.82
N LEU A 246 20.68 -17.75 1.20
CA LEU A 246 19.79 -17.82 0.04
C LEU A 246 20.50 -18.36 -1.21
N HIS A 247 21.84 -18.29 -1.25
CA HIS A 247 22.66 -18.78 -2.34
C HIS A 247 23.14 -20.24 -2.15
N SER A 248 23.05 -20.82 -0.95
CA SER A 248 23.74 -22.05 -0.56
C SER A 248 23.14 -23.36 -1.03
N THR A 249 22.02 -23.39 -1.75
CA THR A 249 21.41 -24.66 -2.21
C THR A 249 21.80 -25.08 -3.62
N LYS A 250 22.87 -24.49 -4.18
CA LYS A 250 23.40 -24.86 -5.49
C LYS A 250 24.78 -25.50 -5.41
N SER A 251 24.98 -26.55 -4.63
CA SER A 251 26.12 -27.45 -4.86
C SER A 251 26.04 -28.70 -3.96
N THR A 252 25.18 -29.60 -4.30
CA THR A 252 25.37 -31.02 -3.97
C THR A 252 24.79 -31.88 -5.09
N ILE A 253 25.33 -31.68 -6.29
CA ILE A 253 25.34 -32.78 -7.26
C ILE A 253 26.59 -33.59 -6.90
N PRO A 254 26.45 -34.83 -6.39
CA PRO A 254 27.62 -35.69 -6.21
C PRO A 254 28.18 -35.97 -7.59
N THR A 255 29.42 -35.55 -7.83
CA THR A 255 30.18 -35.94 -9.01
C THR A 255 30.20 -37.46 -9.08
N PRO A 256 29.76 -38.08 -10.18
CA PRO A 256 29.88 -39.54 -10.31
C PRO A 256 31.39 -39.89 -10.27
N MET A 257 31.74 -40.68 -9.28
CA MET A 257 33.07 -41.24 -9.14
C MET A 257 33.48 -41.92 -10.45
N ALA A 258 34.51 -41.37 -11.07
CA ALA A 258 35.18 -42.04 -12.18
C ALA A 258 35.62 -43.44 -11.74
N ALA A 259 35.14 -44.45 -12.44
CA ALA A 259 35.59 -45.82 -12.30
C ALA A 259 37.12 -45.84 -12.57
N ALA A 260 37.86 -46.12 -11.53
CA ALA A 260 39.30 -46.34 -11.67
C ALA A 260 39.50 -47.68 -12.39
N ASP A 261 40.14 -47.63 -13.53
CA ASP A 261 40.80 -48.73 -14.18
C ASP A 261 41.69 -49.47 -13.17
N ARG A 262 41.56 -50.79 -13.14
CA ARG A 262 42.58 -51.67 -12.59
C ARG A 262 43.12 -52.53 -13.71
N PRO A 263 44.42 -52.79 -13.64
CA PRO A 263 45.23 -53.44 -14.65
C PRO A 263 44.92 -54.91 -14.89
#